data_c3602d0443cc8c4af12f104f08fc5711
#
_entry.id   c3602d0443cc8c4af12f104f08fc5711
#
_cell.length_a   1.000
_cell.length_b   1.000
_cell.length_c   1.000
_cell.angle_alpha   90.00
_cell.angle_beta   90.00
_cell.angle_gamma   90.00
#
_symmetry.space_group_name_H-M   'P 1'
#
loop_
_entity.id
_entity.type
_entity.pdbx_description
1 polymer ?
#
loop_
_entity_poly.entity_id
_entity_poly.type
_entity_poly.pdbx_seq_one_letter_code
_entity_poly.pdbx_strand_id
1 'polypeptide(L)'
;LLTACLCMSVKGEDSKPPRTLPGGWVYVWGDEFNGSRIDAKKWKPELGVIRNQGSQQTYTGRPKNMRLEDGCLVLETHFEKFANINYKKSSADWIKNTKFMPYTSGSVTTIKTKNFMFGRLEVRAKVPKTKGSWPAIWLLGKNKWGWPANGEIDMLENISQQPDVV
;
A
#
# COMPACT_ATOMS: atom_id res chain seq x y z
N LEU A 1 -5.88 -17.58 -1.42
CA LEU A 1 -6.04 -16.35 -0.64
C LEU A 1 -4.67 -15.75 -0.37
N LEU A 2 -4.42 -14.54 -0.83
CA LEU A 2 -3.17 -13.81 -0.65
C LEU A 2 -3.43 -12.71 0.36
N THR A 3 -2.96 -12.84 1.58
CA THR A 3 -3.16 -11.85 2.64
C THR A 3 -1.82 -11.26 3.05
N ALA A 4 -1.62 -9.97 2.80
CA ALA A 4 -0.58 -9.18 3.44
C ALA A 4 -1.20 -8.49 4.67
N CYS A 5 -0.63 -8.72 5.84
CA CYS A 5 -1.02 -8.06 7.07
C CYS A 5 0.07 -7.06 7.46
N LEU A 6 -0.27 -5.78 7.46
CA LEU A 6 0.60 -4.72 7.94
C LEU A 6 0.22 -4.44 9.39
N CYS A 7 1.08 -4.82 10.33
CA CYS A 7 0.88 -4.58 11.74
C CYS A 7 1.94 -3.58 12.21
N MET A 8 1.52 -2.38 12.59
CA MET A 8 2.39 -1.42 13.27
C MET A 8 2.04 -1.46 14.75
N SER A 9 2.91 -1.99 15.59
CA SER A 9 2.68 -2.05 17.03
C SER A 9 3.56 -1.02 17.74
N VAL A 10 2.96 0.11 18.06
CA VAL A 10 3.39 0.96 19.18
C VAL A 10 2.14 1.40 19.93
N LYS A 11 1.95 0.98 21.17
CA LYS A 11 0.86 1.46 22.03
C LYS A 11 1.04 2.96 22.30
N GLY A 12 0.14 3.80 21.88
CA GLY A 12 0.13 5.23 22.19
C GLY A 12 -1.15 5.93 21.77
N GLU A 13 -1.83 6.53 22.74
CA GLU A 13 -3.04 7.35 22.57
C GLU A 13 -2.76 8.65 21.78
N ASP A 14 -3.70 9.06 20.96
CA ASP A 14 -3.64 10.21 20.00
C ASP A 14 -3.59 11.62 20.62
N SER A 15 -3.21 11.81 21.89
CA SER A 15 -3.22 13.13 22.54
C SER A 15 -2.02 13.46 23.43
N LYS A 16 -0.90 12.74 23.32
CA LYS A 16 0.31 13.00 24.15
C LYS A 16 1.34 13.87 23.41
N PRO A 17 2.15 14.65 24.19
CA PRO A 17 3.27 15.44 23.64
C PRO A 17 4.22 14.55 22.84
N PRO A 18 5.06 15.12 21.95
CA PRO A 18 5.90 14.35 21.05
C PRO A 18 6.70 13.31 21.84
N ARG A 19 6.41 12.04 21.56
CA ARG A 19 7.05 10.91 22.23
C ARG A 19 8.49 10.83 21.75
N THR A 20 9.43 11.01 22.68
CA THR A 20 10.86 10.75 22.39
C THR A 20 11.10 9.25 22.40
N LEU A 21 11.66 8.75 21.32
CA LEU A 21 12.03 7.35 21.13
C LEU A 21 13.52 7.15 21.48
N PRO A 22 13.98 5.90 21.70
CA PRO A 22 15.40 5.61 21.88
C PRO A 22 16.26 6.22 20.75
N GLY A 23 17.42 6.76 21.11
CA GLY A 23 18.32 7.46 20.18
C GLY A 23 17.93 8.91 19.87
N GLY A 24 17.05 9.53 20.68
CA GLY A 24 16.68 10.94 20.52
C GLY A 24 15.68 11.21 19.39
N TRP A 25 15.09 10.18 18.79
CA TRP A 25 14.07 10.33 17.76
C TRP A 25 12.77 10.87 18.35
N VAL A 26 12.11 11.74 17.61
CA VAL A 26 10.79 12.29 17.98
C VAL A 26 9.75 11.68 17.06
N TYR A 27 8.69 11.12 17.65
CA TYR A 27 7.55 10.60 16.89
C TYR A 27 6.82 11.75 16.20
N VAL A 28 6.68 11.66 14.87
CA VAL A 28 6.07 12.70 14.06
C VAL A 28 4.74 12.23 13.47
N TRP A 29 4.66 10.98 13.07
CA TRP A 29 3.49 10.42 12.40
C TRP A 29 3.54 8.89 12.39
N GLY A 30 2.39 8.28 12.44
CA GLY A 30 2.25 6.83 12.27
C GLY A 30 0.80 6.39 12.38
N ASP A 31 0.58 5.11 12.21
CA ASP A 31 -0.70 4.47 12.40
C ASP A 31 -0.50 3.07 12.98
N GLU A 32 -1.11 2.82 14.11
CA GLU A 32 -1.10 1.53 14.80
C GLU A 32 -2.27 0.64 14.40
N PHE A 33 -3.13 1.15 13.51
CA PHE A 33 -4.30 0.45 12.97
C PHE A 33 -5.26 -0.12 14.02
N ASN A 34 -5.31 0.49 15.21
CA ASN A 34 -6.17 0.07 16.33
C ASN A 34 -7.64 0.53 16.19
N GLY A 35 -7.98 1.26 15.15
CA GLY A 35 -9.32 1.74 14.88
C GLY A 35 -10.26 0.64 14.38
N SER A 36 -11.52 0.98 14.21
CA SER A 36 -12.52 0.10 13.57
C SER A 36 -12.55 0.22 12.05
N ARG A 37 -11.88 1.23 11.49
CA ARG A 37 -11.78 1.49 10.04
C ARG A 37 -10.50 2.26 9.74
N ILE A 38 -10.05 2.17 8.50
CA ILE A 38 -8.86 2.88 8.00
C ILE A 38 -9.14 4.39 8.12
N ASP A 39 -8.22 5.11 8.78
CA ASP A 39 -8.33 6.55 8.97
C ASP A 39 -8.10 7.29 7.64
N ALA A 40 -9.18 7.84 7.10
CA ALA A 40 -9.15 8.59 5.85
C ALA A 40 -8.37 9.93 5.94
N LYS A 41 -8.00 10.40 7.14
CA LYS A 41 -7.10 11.54 7.31
C LYS A 41 -5.64 11.15 7.15
N LYS A 42 -5.30 9.88 7.37
CA LYS A 42 -3.96 9.31 7.22
C LYS A 42 -3.75 8.63 5.87
N TRP A 43 -4.73 7.85 5.42
CA TRP A 43 -4.61 6.97 4.28
C TRP A 43 -5.66 7.22 3.21
N LYS A 44 -5.27 7.07 1.97
CA LYS A 44 -6.18 7.06 0.82
C LYS A 44 -6.06 5.75 0.08
N PRO A 45 -7.17 5.09 -0.27
CA PRO A 45 -7.10 3.94 -1.16
C PRO A 45 -6.68 4.38 -2.56
N GLU A 46 -5.90 3.56 -3.21
CA GLU A 46 -5.71 3.65 -4.66
C GLU A 46 -6.81 2.83 -5.33
N LEU A 47 -7.47 3.39 -6.32
CA LEU A 47 -8.59 2.75 -7.00
C LEU A 47 -8.32 2.58 -8.48
N GLY A 48 -8.51 1.37 -8.99
CA GLY A 48 -8.36 1.06 -10.41
C GLY A 48 -6.94 1.21 -10.95
N VAL A 49 -5.96 1.35 -10.07
CA VAL A 49 -4.55 1.45 -10.48
C VAL A 49 -4.04 0.09 -10.90
N ILE A 50 -3.31 0.07 -12.01
CA ILE A 50 -2.57 -1.06 -12.54
C ILE A 50 -1.13 -0.56 -12.69
N ARG A 51 -0.20 -1.15 -11.94
CA ARG A 51 1.17 -0.60 -11.82
C ARG A 51 2.03 -0.83 -13.06
N ASN A 52 2.12 -2.06 -13.49
CA ASN A 52 3.07 -2.47 -14.53
C ASN A 52 2.35 -3.20 -15.66
N GLN A 53 2.92 -3.14 -16.85
CA GLN A 53 2.46 -3.96 -17.96
C GLN A 53 2.59 -5.44 -17.58
N GLY A 54 1.51 -6.20 -17.78
CA GLY A 54 1.43 -7.58 -17.33
C GLY A 54 0.89 -7.78 -15.92
N SER A 55 0.72 -6.73 -15.12
CA SER A 55 -0.02 -6.82 -13.86
C SER A 55 -1.45 -7.31 -14.08
N GLN A 56 -1.87 -8.26 -13.26
CA GLN A 56 -3.18 -8.91 -13.40
C GLN A 56 -4.20 -8.41 -12.37
N GLN A 57 -3.79 -7.56 -11.43
CA GLN A 57 -4.67 -7.03 -10.39
C GLN A 57 -5.10 -5.59 -10.66
N THR A 58 -6.27 -5.24 -10.16
CA THR A 58 -6.72 -3.86 -9.99
C THR A 58 -7.00 -3.59 -8.53
N TYR A 59 -6.71 -2.37 -8.06
CA TYR A 59 -6.91 -2.02 -6.66
C TYR A 59 -8.33 -1.54 -6.41
N THR A 60 -8.90 -1.96 -5.29
CA THR A 60 -10.23 -1.57 -4.83
C THR A 60 -10.21 -1.13 -3.38
N GLY A 61 -11.17 -0.28 -3.00
CA GLY A 61 -11.38 0.14 -1.60
C GLY A 61 -12.35 -0.76 -0.82
N ARG A 62 -12.66 -1.95 -1.32
CA ARG A 62 -13.65 -2.84 -0.69
C ARG A 62 -13.07 -3.48 0.59
N PRO A 63 -13.88 -3.72 1.63
CA PRO A 63 -13.42 -4.36 2.86
C PRO A 63 -12.73 -5.70 2.67
N LYS A 64 -13.10 -6.47 1.64
CA LYS A 64 -12.41 -7.71 1.30
C LYS A 64 -10.97 -7.52 0.79
N ASN A 65 -10.66 -6.36 0.19
CA ASN A 65 -9.31 -6.07 -0.28
C ASN A 65 -8.49 -5.23 0.70
N MET A 66 -9.16 -4.43 1.54
CA MET A 66 -8.47 -3.60 2.52
C MET A 66 -9.35 -3.34 3.74
N ARG A 67 -8.86 -3.68 4.91
CA ARG A 67 -9.58 -3.53 6.18
C ARG A 67 -8.63 -3.46 7.37
N LEU A 68 -9.15 -3.10 8.52
CA LEU A 68 -8.47 -3.28 9.78
C LEU A 68 -8.97 -4.58 10.44
N GLU A 69 -8.04 -5.38 10.93
CA GLU A 69 -8.31 -6.65 11.58
C GLU A 69 -7.21 -6.91 12.60
N ASP A 70 -7.55 -7.16 13.85
CA ASP A 70 -6.63 -7.47 14.96
C ASP A 70 -5.48 -6.47 15.12
N GLY A 71 -5.78 -5.16 15.01
CA GLY A 71 -4.78 -4.10 15.12
C GLY A 71 -3.82 -4.04 13.92
N CYS A 72 -4.24 -4.54 12.78
CA CYS A 72 -3.44 -4.54 11.56
C CYS A 72 -4.21 -3.95 10.38
N LEU A 73 -3.51 -3.31 9.48
CA LEU A 73 -4.01 -3.08 8.12
C LEU A 73 -3.81 -4.35 7.30
N VAL A 74 -4.90 -4.95 6.87
CA VAL A 74 -4.92 -6.12 5.99
C VAL A 74 -5.13 -5.68 4.56
N LEU A 75 -4.18 -5.98 3.69
CA LEU A 75 -4.30 -5.84 2.24
C LEU A 75 -4.38 -7.25 1.63
N GLU A 76 -5.47 -7.53 0.91
CA GLU A 76 -5.78 -8.87 0.47
C GLU A 76 -6.08 -8.93 -1.02
N THR A 77 -5.48 -9.90 -1.70
CA THR A 77 -5.70 -10.15 -3.13
C THR A 77 -6.65 -11.33 -3.32
N HIS A 78 -7.63 -11.14 -4.19
CA HIS A 78 -8.62 -12.16 -4.54
C HIS A 78 -8.57 -12.47 -6.03
N PHE A 79 -8.66 -13.76 -6.36
CA PHE A 79 -8.95 -14.20 -7.71
C PHE A 79 -10.43 -14.01 -7.97
N GLU A 80 -10.75 -13.02 -8.76
CA GLU A 80 -12.13 -12.71 -9.16
C GLU A 80 -12.11 -11.81 -10.41
N LYS A 81 -13.03 -12.06 -11.33
CA LYS A 81 -13.20 -11.18 -12.48
C LYS A 81 -13.81 -9.86 -12.07
N PHE A 82 -13.08 -8.78 -12.25
CA PHE A 82 -13.50 -7.44 -11.84
C PHE A 82 -13.39 -6.44 -13.00
N ALA A 83 -14.40 -5.57 -13.15
CA ALA A 83 -14.39 -4.57 -14.21
C ALA A 83 -13.27 -3.54 -13.97
N ASN A 84 -12.50 -3.27 -15.01
CA ASN A 84 -11.54 -2.18 -14.98
C ASN A 84 -12.28 -0.84 -15.08
N ILE A 85 -12.26 -0.06 -14.01
CA ILE A 85 -12.95 1.24 -13.95
C ILE A 85 -12.39 2.27 -14.94
N ASN A 86 -11.18 2.05 -15.44
CA ASN A 86 -10.51 2.89 -16.43
C ASN A 86 -10.71 2.39 -17.87
N TYR A 87 -11.52 1.33 -18.08
CA TYR A 87 -11.69 0.73 -19.40
C TYR A 87 -12.19 1.74 -20.42
N LYS A 88 -11.52 1.79 -21.56
CA LYS A 88 -11.91 2.55 -22.76
C LYS A 88 -11.71 1.68 -23.98
N LYS A 89 -12.80 1.36 -24.64
CA LYS A 89 -12.79 0.55 -25.86
C LYS A 89 -11.83 1.14 -26.89
N SER A 90 -11.03 0.26 -27.49
CA SER A 90 -10.05 0.62 -28.53
C SER A 90 -8.98 1.64 -28.09
N SER A 91 -8.71 1.77 -26.80
CA SER A 91 -7.59 2.57 -26.31
C SER A 91 -6.25 1.91 -26.68
N ALA A 92 -5.29 2.70 -27.14
CA ALA A 92 -3.89 2.26 -27.27
C ALA A 92 -3.18 2.11 -25.92
N ASP A 93 -3.73 2.70 -24.85
CA ASP A 93 -3.24 2.59 -23.49
C ASP A 93 -3.60 1.21 -22.94
N TRP A 94 -2.58 0.40 -22.65
CA TRP A 94 -2.75 -0.97 -22.14
C TRP A 94 -3.51 -1.02 -20.80
N ILE A 95 -3.43 0.01 -19.97
CA ILE A 95 -4.21 0.11 -18.71
C ILE A 95 -5.71 0.20 -19.02
N LYS A 96 -6.07 0.88 -20.11
CA LYS A 96 -7.45 1.16 -20.46
C LYS A 96 -8.06 0.16 -21.44
N ASN A 97 -7.27 -0.60 -22.19
CA ASN A 97 -7.82 -1.52 -23.20
C ASN A 97 -8.28 -2.86 -22.63
N THR A 98 -7.89 -3.19 -21.41
CA THR A 98 -8.32 -4.42 -20.73
C THR A 98 -9.62 -4.19 -19.98
N LYS A 99 -10.71 -4.86 -20.42
CA LYS A 99 -12.06 -4.65 -19.86
C LYS A 99 -12.25 -5.23 -18.47
N PHE A 100 -11.61 -6.36 -18.17
CA PHE A 100 -11.71 -7.06 -16.91
C PHE A 100 -10.33 -7.48 -16.42
N MET A 101 -10.12 -7.35 -15.13
CA MET A 101 -8.93 -7.85 -14.45
C MET A 101 -9.27 -9.16 -13.73
N PRO A 102 -8.38 -10.17 -13.74
CA PRO A 102 -8.63 -11.45 -13.09
C PRO A 102 -8.41 -11.43 -11.58
N TYR A 103 -7.81 -10.36 -11.05
CA TYR A 103 -7.56 -10.20 -9.62
C TYR A 103 -7.95 -8.81 -9.13
N THR A 104 -8.39 -8.76 -7.88
CA THR A 104 -8.49 -7.50 -7.12
C THR A 104 -7.53 -7.53 -5.96
N SER A 105 -7.01 -6.36 -5.57
CA SER A 105 -6.08 -6.20 -4.46
C SER A 105 -6.34 -4.89 -3.71
N GLY A 106 -5.62 -4.67 -2.62
CA GLY A 106 -5.65 -3.43 -1.85
C GLY A 106 -4.35 -2.66 -1.98
N SER A 107 -4.45 -1.33 -1.99
CA SER A 107 -3.32 -0.42 -1.87
C SER A 107 -3.74 0.87 -1.17
N VAL A 108 -2.91 1.36 -0.27
CA VAL A 108 -3.13 2.63 0.45
C VAL A 108 -1.93 3.54 0.30
N THR A 109 -2.17 4.84 0.29
CA THR A 109 -1.13 5.86 0.11
C THR A 109 -1.37 7.07 1.00
N THR A 110 -0.29 7.78 1.32
CA THR A 110 -0.32 9.07 2.03
C THR A 110 -0.25 10.28 1.09
N ILE A 111 -0.34 10.09 -0.23
CA ILE A 111 -0.04 11.12 -1.25
C ILE A 111 -0.79 12.46 -1.06
N LYS A 112 -1.98 12.44 -0.47
CA LYS A 112 -2.80 13.64 -0.22
C LYS A 112 -2.95 13.96 1.26
N THR A 113 -2.28 13.25 2.13
CA THR A 113 -2.45 13.37 3.58
C THR A 113 -1.16 13.74 4.30
N LYS A 114 -0.04 13.14 3.93
CA LYS A 114 1.26 13.39 4.58
C LYS A 114 2.42 13.20 3.59
N ASN A 115 3.37 14.12 3.63
CA ASN A 115 4.65 13.99 2.96
C ASN A 115 5.76 13.94 4.04
N PHE A 116 6.85 13.28 3.71
CA PHE A 116 8.03 13.16 4.55
C PHE A 116 9.23 13.72 3.78
N MET A 117 10.17 14.35 4.47
CA MET A 117 11.38 14.90 3.85
C MET A 117 12.64 14.27 4.42
N PHE A 118 12.69 14.05 5.70
CA PHE A 118 13.78 13.38 6.41
C PHE A 118 13.20 12.58 7.56
N GLY A 119 13.96 11.63 8.08
CA GLY A 119 13.55 10.91 9.26
C GLY A 119 13.87 9.43 9.19
N ARG A 120 13.32 8.71 10.14
CA ARG A 120 13.34 7.26 10.25
C ARG A 120 11.92 6.75 10.06
N LEU A 121 11.75 5.79 9.16
CA LEU A 121 10.49 5.11 8.94
C LEU A 121 10.63 3.65 9.38
N GLU A 122 9.71 3.20 10.21
CA GLU A 122 9.66 1.83 10.69
C GLU A 122 8.31 1.22 10.33
N VAL A 123 8.34 0.03 9.77
CA VAL A 123 7.14 -0.73 9.40
C VAL A 123 7.31 -2.17 9.87
N ARG A 124 6.30 -2.68 10.59
CA ARG A 124 6.20 -4.09 10.89
C ARG A 124 5.19 -4.72 9.93
N ALA A 125 5.64 -5.64 9.10
CA ALA A 125 4.82 -6.26 8.07
C ALA A 125 4.93 -7.79 8.10
N LYS A 126 3.84 -8.45 7.74
CA LYS A 126 3.82 -9.87 7.37
C LYS A 126 3.45 -9.95 5.89
N VAL A 127 4.36 -10.46 5.08
CA VAL A 127 4.18 -10.57 3.64
C VAL A 127 3.68 -11.95 3.23
N PRO A 128 2.91 -12.06 2.15
CA PRO A 128 2.48 -13.35 1.62
C PRO A 128 3.66 -14.11 1.00
N LYS A 129 3.65 -15.44 1.14
CA LYS A 129 4.63 -16.34 0.52
C LYS A 129 4.09 -17.07 -0.72
N THR A 130 2.91 -16.68 -1.18
CA THR A 130 2.24 -17.35 -2.29
C THR A 130 2.87 -16.94 -3.62
N LYS A 131 3.19 -17.91 -4.46
CA LYS A 131 3.75 -17.67 -5.79
C LYS A 131 2.90 -16.66 -6.59
N GLY A 132 3.54 -15.66 -7.17
CA GLY A 132 2.92 -14.57 -7.92
C GLY A 132 2.52 -13.37 -7.05
N SER A 133 2.74 -13.40 -5.72
CA SER A 133 2.57 -12.20 -4.90
C SER A 133 3.75 -11.25 -5.05
N TRP A 134 3.45 -9.96 -4.93
CA TRP A 134 4.44 -8.89 -4.97
C TRP A 134 4.03 -7.78 -4.00
N PRO A 135 4.20 -8.03 -2.69
CA PRO A 135 3.98 -6.98 -1.69
C PRO A 135 5.11 -5.95 -1.76
N ALA A 136 4.74 -4.67 -1.60
CA ALA A 136 5.69 -3.57 -1.59
C ALA A 136 5.34 -2.53 -0.53
N ILE A 137 6.37 -1.93 0.07
CA ILE A 137 6.29 -0.77 0.97
C ILE A 137 7.36 0.20 0.48
N TRP A 138 6.93 1.35 0.01
CA TRP A 138 7.80 2.23 -0.73
C TRP A 138 7.43 3.71 -0.60
N LEU A 139 8.36 4.58 -0.96
CA LEU A 139 8.23 6.02 -0.98
C LEU A 139 8.43 6.52 -2.41
N LEU A 140 7.59 7.44 -2.83
CA LEU A 140 7.70 8.10 -4.13
C LEU A 140 8.01 9.57 -3.93
N GLY A 141 9.02 10.07 -4.63
CA GLY A 141 9.36 11.48 -4.61
C GLY A 141 8.22 12.34 -5.15
N LYS A 142 8.02 13.50 -4.53
CA LYS A 142 7.00 14.45 -4.92
C LYS A 142 7.63 15.72 -5.48
N ASN A 143 7.74 15.78 -6.79
CA ASN A 143 8.20 16.97 -7.52
C ASN A 143 7.47 17.10 -8.86
N LYS A 144 7.85 18.10 -9.66
CA LYS A 144 7.22 18.39 -10.96
C LYS A 144 7.61 17.41 -12.08
N TRP A 145 8.64 16.60 -11.87
CA TRP A 145 9.21 15.77 -12.95
C TRP A 145 8.45 14.46 -13.16
N GLY A 146 7.77 13.95 -12.14
CA GLY A 146 7.11 12.64 -12.19
C GLY A 146 8.11 11.48 -12.20
N TRP A 147 7.57 10.26 -12.15
CA TRP A 147 8.37 9.04 -12.16
C TRP A 147 8.99 8.80 -13.55
N PRO A 148 10.24 8.30 -13.65
CA PRO A 148 11.17 7.96 -12.54
C PRO A 148 12.01 9.13 -12.02
N ALA A 149 11.93 10.30 -12.64
CA ALA A 149 12.82 11.43 -12.33
C ALA A 149 12.55 12.07 -10.94
N ASN A 150 11.39 11.79 -10.31
CA ASN A 150 11.08 12.21 -8.96
C ASN A 150 11.73 11.33 -7.87
N GLY A 151 12.31 10.18 -8.25
CA GLY A 151 12.93 9.21 -7.35
C GLY A 151 11.94 8.32 -6.63
N GLU A 152 12.41 7.16 -6.22
CA GLU A 152 11.67 6.12 -5.50
C GLU A 152 12.59 5.48 -4.46
N ILE A 153 12.07 5.09 -3.32
CA ILE A 153 12.77 4.34 -2.28
C ILE A 153 11.89 3.17 -1.90
N ASP A 154 12.32 1.97 -2.20
CA ASP A 154 11.64 0.73 -1.83
C ASP A 154 12.21 0.22 -0.52
N MET A 155 11.39 0.24 0.53
CA MET A 155 11.74 -0.27 1.85
C MET A 155 11.54 -1.77 1.94
N LEU A 156 10.61 -2.29 1.17
CA LEU A 156 10.31 -3.69 0.99
C LEU A 156 9.72 -3.88 -0.39
N GLU A 157 10.34 -4.74 -1.17
CA GLU A 157 9.79 -5.24 -2.41
C GLU A 157 10.11 -6.74 -2.51
N ASN A 158 9.12 -7.58 -2.23
CA ASN A 158 9.31 -9.03 -2.18
C ASN A 158 8.66 -9.70 -3.37
N ILE A 159 9.42 -10.50 -4.08
CA ILE A 159 8.94 -11.37 -5.16
C ILE A 159 8.82 -12.77 -4.61
N SER A 160 7.62 -13.30 -4.55
CA SER A 160 7.33 -14.59 -3.91
C SER A 160 8.01 -15.82 -4.53
N GLN A 161 8.62 -15.69 -5.71
CA GLN A 161 9.49 -16.71 -6.30
C GLN A 161 10.83 -16.82 -5.53
N GLN A 162 11.18 -15.78 -4.79
CA GLN A 162 12.37 -15.72 -3.93
C GLN A 162 11.94 -15.18 -2.55
N PRO A 163 11.23 -16.00 -1.75
CA PRO A 163 10.56 -15.52 -0.53
C PRO A 163 11.54 -15.04 0.57
N ASP A 164 12.79 -15.41 0.46
CA ASP A 164 13.85 -15.05 1.42
C ASP A 164 14.66 -13.81 0.99
N VAL A 165 14.29 -13.20 -0.15
CA VAL A 165 14.90 -11.96 -0.66
C VAL A 165 13.90 -10.82 -0.49
N VAL A 166 14.37 -9.74 0.13
CA VAL A 166 13.62 -8.50 0.35
C VAL A 166 14.40 -7.34 -0.25
#